data_dc891abb1d9c10261c8f6fcc30a72a61
#
_entry.id   dc891abb1d9c10261c8f6fcc30a72a61
#
_cell.length_a   1.000
_cell.length_b   1.000
_cell.length_c   1.000
_cell.angle_alpha   90.00
_cell.angle_beta   90.00
_cell.angle_gamma   90.00
#
_symmetry.space_group_name_H-M   'P 1'
#
loop_
_entity.id
_entity.type
_entity.pdbx_description
1 polymer ?
#
loop_
_entity_poly.entity_id
_entity_poly.type
_entity_poly.pdbx_seq_one_letter_code
_entity_poly.pdbx_strand_id
1 'polypeptide(L)'
;VINSTACGLIQEARRHPDKIGKVFAGRDGIIGALTEDLIDTSLESDEDIARLRSTPGGAFGSCRYKLKSLEDHRAQYERLIAVFKAHDIGYFFYNGGNDSMDTAWKVSQIAEKMGYPVVCVGVPKTVDNDLPLTDCCPGFGSVAKYVATSIREAGYDVASMSRTSTKIFVLEVMGRHAGWITAACGLASENVGE
;
A
#
# COMPACT_ATOMS: atom_id res chain seq x y z
N VAL A 1 2.85 5.29 -3.59
CA VAL A 1 1.56 4.64 -3.90
C VAL A 1 0.60 4.76 -2.72
N ILE A 2 0.94 4.30 -1.51
CA ILE A 2 0.04 4.31 -0.34
C ILE A 2 -0.50 5.72 -0.06
N ASN A 3 0.37 6.72 -0.01
CA ASN A 3 -0.03 8.11 0.22
C ASN A 3 -0.90 8.67 -0.91
N SER A 4 -0.60 8.36 -2.17
CA SER A 4 -1.42 8.81 -3.31
C SER A 4 -2.82 8.21 -3.26
N THR A 5 -2.93 6.95 -2.86
CA THR A 5 -4.23 6.29 -2.65
C THR A 5 -5.00 6.93 -1.50
N ALA A 6 -4.33 7.17 -0.36
CA ALA A 6 -4.94 7.86 0.78
C ALA A 6 -5.40 9.28 0.40
N CYS A 7 -4.58 10.01 -0.36
CA CYS A 7 -4.97 11.32 -0.92
C CYS A 7 -6.29 11.23 -1.70
N GLY A 8 -6.38 10.30 -2.65
CA GLY A 8 -7.58 10.12 -3.45
C GLY A 8 -8.81 9.76 -2.64
N LEU A 9 -8.65 8.84 -1.66
CA LEU A 9 -9.75 8.46 -0.75
C LEU A 9 -10.26 9.65 0.06
N ILE A 10 -9.35 10.42 0.68
CA ILE A 10 -9.72 11.57 1.51
C ILE A 10 -10.39 12.66 0.65
N GLN A 11 -9.80 12.98 -0.52
CA GLN A 11 -10.35 13.98 -1.42
C GLN A 11 -11.73 13.58 -1.93
N GLU A 12 -11.94 12.32 -2.30
CA GLU A 12 -13.24 11.87 -2.77
C GLU A 12 -14.27 11.85 -1.63
N ALA A 13 -13.91 11.40 -0.44
CA ALA A 13 -14.79 11.44 0.71
C ALA A 13 -15.27 12.88 1.04
N ARG A 14 -14.37 13.85 0.97
CA ARG A 14 -14.70 15.29 1.17
C ARG A 14 -15.69 15.84 0.16
N ARG A 15 -15.85 15.21 -1.01
CA ARG A 15 -16.86 15.59 -2.02
C ARG A 15 -18.28 15.13 -1.69
N HIS A 16 -18.41 14.26 -0.71
CA HIS A 16 -19.68 13.67 -0.30
C HIS A 16 -20.02 13.95 1.17
N PRO A 17 -20.05 15.24 1.60
CA PRO A 17 -20.27 15.60 3.01
C PRO A 17 -21.67 15.24 3.51
N ASP A 18 -22.60 14.98 2.61
CA ASP A 18 -23.94 14.48 2.88
C ASP A 18 -23.96 13.01 3.35
N LYS A 19 -22.90 12.24 3.07
CA LYS A 19 -22.77 10.82 3.39
C LYS A 19 -21.61 10.51 4.31
N ILE A 20 -20.52 11.28 4.22
CA ILE A 20 -19.27 11.05 4.94
C ILE A 20 -18.93 12.31 5.74
N GLY A 21 -19.15 12.26 7.05
CA GLY A 21 -18.88 13.40 7.94
C GLY A 21 -17.40 13.61 8.19
N LYS A 22 -16.66 12.54 8.49
CA LYS A 22 -15.22 12.58 8.79
C LYS A 22 -14.49 11.40 8.18
N VAL A 23 -13.21 11.62 7.90
CA VAL A 23 -12.27 10.57 7.48
C VAL A 23 -11.15 10.45 8.50
N PHE A 24 -11.04 9.28 9.10
CA PHE A 24 -9.97 8.94 10.03
C PHE A 24 -8.93 8.05 9.36
N ALA A 25 -7.67 8.29 9.64
CA ALA A 25 -6.59 7.39 9.28
C ALA A 25 -6.05 6.72 10.55
N GLY A 26 -5.96 5.39 10.56
CA GLY A 26 -5.31 4.67 11.67
C GLY A 26 -3.80 4.92 11.64
N ARG A 27 -3.21 5.43 12.74
CA ARG A 27 -1.77 5.56 12.87
C ARG A 27 -1.13 4.19 12.87
N ASP A 28 -0.12 3.99 12.02
CA ASP A 28 0.49 2.69 11.80
C ASP A 28 -0.50 1.61 11.32
N GLY A 29 -1.49 2.02 10.52
CA GLY A 29 -2.47 1.12 9.90
C GLY A 29 -3.43 0.49 10.88
N ILE A 30 -3.60 -0.85 10.83
CA ILE A 30 -4.59 -1.58 11.66
C ILE A 30 -4.27 -1.49 13.16
N ILE A 31 -3.03 -1.27 13.54
CA ILE A 31 -2.66 -1.10 14.96
C ILE A 31 -3.35 0.15 15.50
N GLY A 32 -3.29 1.28 14.80
CA GLY A 32 -3.98 2.48 15.19
C GLY A 32 -5.50 2.31 15.31
N ALA A 33 -6.11 1.55 14.39
CA ALA A 33 -7.52 1.22 14.50
C ALA A 33 -7.84 0.37 15.74
N LEU A 34 -6.99 -0.59 16.09
CA LEU A 34 -7.16 -1.44 17.29
C LEU A 34 -6.93 -0.69 18.60
N THR A 35 -5.97 0.23 18.62
CA THR A 35 -5.61 1.03 19.81
C THR A 35 -6.40 2.34 19.93
N GLU A 36 -7.25 2.64 18.94
CA GLU A 36 -8.01 3.89 18.83
C GLU A 36 -7.13 5.13 18.66
N ASP A 37 -5.92 4.95 18.09
CA ASP A 37 -5.05 6.04 17.67
C ASP A 37 -5.40 6.43 16.23
N LEU A 38 -6.38 7.30 16.11
CA LEU A 38 -6.98 7.73 14.86
C LEU A 38 -6.62 9.18 14.56
N ILE A 39 -6.07 9.42 13.38
CA ILE A 39 -5.75 10.76 12.88
C ILE A 39 -7.00 11.31 12.18
N ASP A 40 -7.56 12.38 12.71
CA ASP A 40 -8.69 13.09 12.09
C ASP A 40 -8.16 13.95 10.93
N THR A 41 -8.37 13.48 9.71
CA THR A 41 -7.90 14.19 8.51
C THR A 41 -8.68 15.46 8.20
N SER A 42 -9.80 15.72 8.90
CA SER A 42 -10.55 16.97 8.73
C SER A 42 -9.82 18.18 9.31
N LEU A 43 -8.81 17.95 10.16
CA LEU A 43 -7.96 19.00 10.72
C LEU A 43 -6.87 19.47 9.74
N GLU A 44 -6.66 18.74 8.66
CA GLU A 44 -5.66 19.06 7.64
C GLU A 44 -6.29 19.88 6.49
N SER A 45 -5.52 20.82 5.94
CA SER A 45 -5.95 21.61 4.79
C SER A 45 -6.03 20.73 3.52
N ASP A 46 -6.79 21.21 2.53
CA ASP A 46 -6.85 20.53 1.21
C ASP A 46 -5.49 20.50 0.52
N GLU A 47 -4.63 21.50 0.80
CA GLU A 47 -3.27 21.58 0.30
C GLU A 47 -2.37 20.51 0.91
N ASP A 48 -2.47 20.28 2.23
CA ASP A 48 -1.71 19.26 2.92
C ASP A 48 -2.13 17.85 2.48
N ILE A 49 -3.43 17.63 2.33
CA ILE A 49 -3.93 16.37 1.75
C ILE A 49 -3.42 16.19 0.32
N ALA A 50 -3.43 17.24 -0.52
CA ALA A 50 -2.93 17.16 -1.89
C ALA A 50 -1.43 16.81 -1.96
N ARG A 51 -0.62 17.28 -1.01
CA ARG A 51 0.82 16.95 -0.90
C ARG A 51 1.07 15.45 -0.73
N LEU A 52 0.15 14.69 -0.13
CA LEU A 52 0.26 13.23 -0.02
C LEU A 52 0.48 12.55 -1.37
N ARG A 53 -0.01 13.14 -2.46
CA ARG A 53 0.13 12.59 -3.82
C ARG A 53 1.58 12.36 -4.22
N SER A 54 2.48 13.24 -3.80
CA SER A 54 3.92 13.20 -4.14
C SER A 54 4.82 12.91 -2.94
N THR A 55 4.26 12.73 -1.74
CA THR A 55 5.03 12.40 -0.54
C THR A 55 5.44 10.92 -0.55
N PRO A 56 6.73 10.58 -0.45
CA PRO A 56 7.18 9.20 -0.38
C PRO A 56 6.82 8.55 0.97
N GLY A 57 6.82 7.21 1.01
CA GLY A 57 6.57 6.43 2.22
C GLY A 57 5.09 6.30 2.56
N GLY A 58 4.80 6.22 3.87
CA GLY A 58 3.46 6.15 4.45
C GLY A 58 3.27 7.27 5.46
N ALA A 59 2.56 8.34 5.10
CA ALA A 59 2.38 9.53 5.95
C ALA A 59 1.66 9.21 7.26
N PHE A 60 0.77 8.23 7.25
CA PHE A 60 0.04 7.76 8.43
C PHE A 60 0.72 6.58 9.14
N GLY A 61 1.96 6.27 8.76
CA GLY A 61 2.67 5.09 9.21
C GLY A 61 2.21 3.81 8.51
N SER A 62 2.82 2.70 8.88
CA SER A 62 2.47 1.36 8.38
C SER A 62 2.91 0.31 9.38
N CYS A 63 2.29 -0.86 9.33
CA CYS A 63 2.67 -1.99 10.15
C CYS A 63 2.70 -3.29 9.37
N ARG A 64 3.42 -4.27 9.89
CA ARG A 64 3.30 -5.68 9.52
C ARG A 64 2.54 -6.41 10.62
N TYR A 65 1.23 -6.37 10.52
CA TYR A 65 0.35 -7.00 11.49
C TYR A 65 -0.70 -7.83 10.75
N LYS A 66 -0.77 -9.11 11.07
CA LYS A 66 -1.70 -10.04 10.45
C LYS A 66 -2.76 -10.46 11.46
N LEU A 67 -3.99 -10.05 11.25
CA LEU A 67 -5.13 -10.64 11.96
C LEU A 67 -5.31 -12.08 11.47
N LYS A 68 -5.19 -13.02 12.39
CA LYS A 68 -5.38 -14.46 12.12
C LYS A 68 -6.86 -14.78 11.92
N SER A 69 -7.24 -16.05 12.12
CA SER A 69 -8.64 -16.46 12.06
C SER A 69 -9.48 -15.75 13.13
N LEU A 70 -10.79 -15.75 12.93
CA LEU A 70 -11.72 -15.23 13.93
C LEU A 70 -11.61 -15.95 15.27
N GLU A 71 -11.36 -17.27 15.23
CA GLU A 71 -11.25 -18.10 16.42
C GLU A 71 -10.03 -17.73 17.26
N ASP A 72 -8.89 -17.44 16.60
CA ASP A 72 -7.64 -17.08 17.28
C ASP A 72 -7.62 -15.64 17.78
N HIS A 73 -8.25 -14.71 17.07
CA HIS A 73 -8.15 -13.27 17.32
C HIS A 73 -9.50 -12.59 17.54
N ARG A 74 -10.48 -13.29 18.05
CA ARG A 74 -11.85 -12.79 18.24
C ARG A 74 -11.89 -11.47 19.01
N ALA A 75 -11.16 -11.37 20.11
CA ALA A 75 -11.13 -10.16 20.92
C ALA A 75 -10.64 -8.92 20.16
N GLN A 76 -9.71 -9.10 19.21
CA GLN A 76 -9.20 -8.01 18.39
C GLN A 76 -10.25 -7.54 17.37
N TYR A 77 -11.00 -8.45 16.77
CA TYR A 77 -12.09 -8.08 15.88
C TYR A 77 -13.22 -7.39 16.65
N GLU A 78 -13.58 -7.89 17.83
CA GLU A 78 -14.55 -7.25 18.70
C GLU A 78 -14.09 -5.84 19.11
N ARG A 79 -12.80 -5.66 19.43
CA ARG A 79 -12.22 -4.35 19.70
C ARG A 79 -12.30 -3.42 18.49
N LEU A 80 -11.96 -3.91 17.29
CA LEU A 80 -12.04 -3.12 16.07
C LEU A 80 -13.46 -2.64 15.80
N ILE A 81 -14.46 -3.51 15.92
CA ILE A 81 -15.86 -3.14 15.76
C ILE A 81 -16.32 -2.17 16.86
N ALA A 82 -15.81 -2.31 18.08
CA ALA A 82 -16.12 -1.36 19.18
C ALA A 82 -15.58 0.05 18.85
N VAL A 83 -14.36 0.15 18.30
CA VAL A 83 -13.81 1.43 17.82
C VAL A 83 -14.64 1.99 16.67
N PHE A 84 -15.02 1.15 15.71
CA PHE A 84 -15.87 1.60 14.60
C PHE A 84 -17.20 2.17 15.08
N LYS A 85 -17.84 1.51 16.06
CA LYS A 85 -19.06 2.01 16.69
C LYS A 85 -18.87 3.33 17.44
N ALA A 86 -17.77 3.45 18.18
CA ALA A 86 -17.48 4.66 18.97
C ALA A 86 -17.29 5.91 18.10
N HIS A 87 -16.76 5.72 16.89
CA HIS A 87 -16.49 6.80 15.92
C HIS A 87 -17.48 6.87 14.76
N ASP A 88 -18.58 6.13 14.82
CA ASP A 88 -19.62 6.06 13.75
C ASP A 88 -19.03 5.76 12.36
N ILE A 89 -18.09 4.80 12.28
CA ILE A 89 -17.40 4.42 11.06
C ILE A 89 -18.28 3.47 10.24
N GLY A 90 -18.86 3.97 9.16
CA GLY A 90 -19.66 3.20 8.21
C GLY A 90 -18.86 2.65 7.02
N TYR A 91 -17.67 3.16 6.75
CA TYR A 91 -16.79 2.74 5.65
C TYR A 91 -15.39 2.46 6.17
N PHE A 92 -14.85 1.31 5.83
CA PHE A 92 -13.48 0.91 6.18
C PHE A 92 -12.69 0.58 4.92
N PHE A 93 -11.73 1.44 4.59
CA PHE A 93 -10.79 1.23 3.49
C PHE A 93 -9.48 0.68 4.02
N TYR A 94 -9.03 -0.46 3.50
CA TYR A 94 -7.75 -1.03 3.90
C TYR A 94 -6.78 -1.03 2.73
N ASN A 95 -5.88 -0.05 2.73
CA ASN A 95 -4.86 0.13 1.70
C ASN A 95 -3.61 -0.67 2.05
N GLY A 96 -3.31 -1.70 1.29
CA GLY A 96 -2.16 -2.56 1.58
C GLY A 96 -1.98 -3.74 0.63
N GLY A 97 -1.18 -4.71 1.04
CA GLY A 97 -0.89 -5.93 0.30
C GLY A 97 -1.94 -7.02 0.47
N ASN A 98 -1.60 -8.25 0.04
CA ASN A 98 -2.50 -9.40 0.07
C ASN A 98 -3.07 -9.69 1.46
N ASP A 99 -2.25 -9.63 2.52
CA ASP A 99 -2.72 -9.84 3.89
C ASP A 99 -3.71 -8.76 4.34
N SER A 100 -3.59 -7.54 3.83
CA SER A 100 -4.54 -6.45 4.10
C SER A 100 -5.89 -6.70 3.42
N MET A 101 -5.89 -7.27 2.21
CA MET A 101 -7.11 -7.65 1.50
C MET A 101 -7.85 -8.77 2.24
N ASP A 102 -7.14 -9.81 2.67
CA ASP A 102 -7.67 -10.89 3.50
C ASP A 102 -8.28 -10.35 4.82
N THR A 103 -7.58 -9.40 5.45
CA THR A 103 -8.08 -8.75 6.68
C THR A 103 -9.36 -7.94 6.41
N ALA A 104 -9.41 -7.13 5.36
CA ALA A 104 -10.59 -6.35 5.01
C ALA A 104 -11.81 -7.27 4.78
N TRP A 105 -11.61 -8.38 4.07
CA TRP A 105 -12.63 -9.39 3.87
C TRP A 105 -13.12 -10.04 5.18
N LYS A 106 -12.20 -10.44 6.06
CA LYS A 106 -12.55 -10.98 7.38
C LYS A 106 -13.32 -9.98 8.24
N VAL A 107 -12.88 -8.72 8.26
CA VAL A 107 -13.57 -7.65 8.99
C VAL A 107 -15.01 -7.49 8.49
N SER A 108 -15.25 -7.53 7.17
CA SER A 108 -16.62 -7.42 6.63
C SER A 108 -17.52 -8.54 7.11
N GLN A 109 -17.03 -9.78 7.11
CA GLN A 109 -17.81 -10.94 7.56
C GLN A 109 -18.13 -10.88 9.07
N ILE A 110 -17.21 -10.39 9.86
CA ILE A 110 -17.37 -10.29 11.31
C ILE A 110 -18.31 -9.14 11.65
N ALA A 111 -18.17 -8.02 10.99
CA ALA A 111 -19.06 -6.87 11.15
C ALA A 111 -20.51 -7.27 10.87
N GLU A 112 -20.75 -8.04 9.81
CA GLU A 112 -22.07 -8.60 9.49
C GLU A 112 -22.59 -9.51 10.62
N LYS A 113 -21.77 -10.46 11.08
CA LYS A 113 -22.13 -11.38 12.18
C LYS A 113 -22.40 -10.65 13.49
N MET A 114 -21.76 -9.51 13.73
CA MET A 114 -21.96 -8.67 14.92
C MET A 114 -23.09 -7.64 14.75
N GLY A 115 -23.79 -7.65 13.62
CA GLY A 115 -24.89 -6.73 13.33
C GLY A 115 -24.44 -5.27 13.19
N TYR A 116 -23.19 -5.03 12.75
CA TYR A 116 -22.67 -3.69 12.49
C TYR A 116 -22.46 -3.48 10.99
N PRO A 117 -23.24 -2.60 10.34
CA PRO A 117 -23.23 -2.45 8.88
C PRO A 117 -22.08 -1.59 8.38
N VAL A 118 -20.83 -2.07 8.49
CA VAL A 118 -19.66 -1.40 7.92
C VAL A 118 -19.36 -1.93 6.53
N VAL A 119 -19.16 -1.02 5.57
CA VAL A 119 -18.72 -1.38 4.21
C VAL A 119 -17.20 -1.44 4.20
N CYS A 120 -16.65 -2.63 3.98
CA CYS A 120 -15.22 -2.85 3.90
C CYS A 120 -14.74 -2.88 2.44
N VAL A 121 -13.75 -2.07 2.10
CA VAL A 121 -13.15 -2.00 0.78
C VAL A 121 -11.64 -2.22 0.89
N GLY A 122 -11.15 -3.32 0.33
CA GLY A 122 -9.72 -3.54 0.16
C GLY A 122 -9.19 -2.72 -1.02
N VAL A 123 -8.10 -1.99 -0.80
CA VAL A 123 -7.43 -1.22 -1.86
C VAL A 123 -6.02 -1.79 -2.04
N PRO A 124 -5.84 -2.69 -3.01
CA PRO A 124 -4.58 -3.43 -3.14
C PRO A 124 -3.46 -2.56 -3.70
N LYS A 125 -2.25 -2.82 -3.22
CA LYS A 125 -1.01 -2.29 -3.79
C LYS A 125 0.07 -3.37 -3.77
N THR A 126 0.80 -3.49 -4.87
CA THR A 126 2.06 -4.26 -4.94
C THR A 126 2.86 -3.78 -6.14
N VAL A 127 4.17 -3.62 -5.96
CA VAL A 127 5.09 -3.35 -7.07
C VAL A 127 5.48 -4.62 -7.82
N ASP A 128 5.17 -5.80 -7.25
CA ASP A 128 5.50 -7.10 -7.83
C ASP A 128 4.70 -7.41 -9.10
N ASN A 129 3.64 -6.62 -9.34
CA ASN A 129 2.73 -6.77 -10.49
C ASN A 129 2.09 -8.15 -10.57
N ASP A 130 1.70 -8.70 -9.43
CA ASP A 130 1.23 -10.08 -9.29
C ASP A 130 -0.26 -10.21 -8.92
N LEU A 131 -1.04 -9.13 -9.08
CA LEU A 131 -2.48 -9.19 -8.86
C LEU A 131 -3.20 -9.83 -10.05
N PRO A 132 -4.11 -10.78 -9.83
CA PRO A 132 -4.93 -11.37 -10.89
C PRO A 132 -5.76 -10.30 -11.60
N LEU A 133 -5.98 -10.49 -12.89
CA LEU A 133 -6.81 -9.62 -13.74
C LEU A 133 -6.37 -8.14 -13.75
N THR A 134 -5.08 -7.90 -13.50
CA THR A 134 -4.50 -6.55 -13.43
C THR A 134 -3.26 -6.50 -14.31
N ASP A 135 -3.27 -5.63 -15.33
CA ASP A 135 -2.15 -5.49 -16.26
C ASP A 135 -0.98 -4.76 -15.63
N CYS A 136 -1.27 -3.66 -14.92
CA CYS A 136 -0.26 -2.84 -14.26
C CYS A 136 -0.69 -2.45 -12.85
N CYS A 137 -0.04 -3.03 -11.86
CA CYS A 137 -0.27 -2.68 -10.46
C CYS A 137 0.28 -1.28 -10.15
N PRO A 138 -0.37 -0.54 -9.23
CA PRO A 138 0.10 0.78 -8.82
C PRO A 138 1.54 0.77 -8.32
N GLY A 139 2.41 1.58 -8.95
CA GLY A 139 3.83 1.69 -8.63
C GLY A 139 4.75 0.78 -9.44
N PHE A 140 4.24 -0.24 -10.15
CA PHE A 140 5.06 -1.14 -10.95
C PHE A 140 5.81 -0.39 -12.07
N GLY A 141 5.13 0.44 -12.87
CA GLY A 141 5.77 1.19 -13.95
C GLY A 141 6.90 2.10 -13.47
N SER A 142 6.73 2.73 -12.30
CA SER A 142 7.77 3.57 -11.69
C SER A 142 8.98 2.74 -11.25
N VAL A 143 8.76 1.59 -10.61
CA VAL A 143 9.86 0.71 -10.17
C VAL A 143 10.57 0.06 -11.38
N ALA A 144 9.84 -0.31 -12.42
CA ALA A 144 10.41 -0.82 -13.66
C ALA A 144 11.41 0.17 -14.28
N LYS A 145 11.01 1.43 -14.41
CA LYS A 145 11.90 2.50 -14.86
C LYS A 145 13.10 2.70 -13.94
N TYR A 146 12.88 2.70 -12.63
CA TYR A 146 13.93 2.89 -11.64
C TYR A 146 14.99 1.78 -11.71
N VAL A 147 14.59 0.52 -11.74
CA VAL A 147 15.55 -0.60 -11.78
C VAL A 147 16.29 -0.66 -13.13
N ALA A 148 15.62 -0.37 -14.24
CA ALA A 148 16.27 -0.30 -15.55
C ALA A 148 17.36 0.77 -15.59
N THR A 149 17.09 1.95 -15.02
CA THR A 149 18.09 3.03 -14.91
C THR A 149 19.23 2.63 -14.00
N SER A 150 18.93 2.13 -12.80
CA SER A 150 19.95 1.78 -11.80
C SER A 150 20.88 0.65 -12.28
N ILE A 151 20.35 -0.37 -12.92
CA ILE A 151 21.18 -1.47 -13.44
C ILE A 151 22.07 -1.02 -14.62
N ARG A 152 21.57 -0.07 -15.43
CA ARG A 152 22.39 0.53 -16.52
C ARG A 152 23.56 1.32 -15.93
N GLU A 153 23.33 2.16 -14.95
CA GLU A 153 24.38 2.93 -14.27
C GLU A 153 25.46 2.01 -13.67
N ALA A 154 25.03 0.97 -12.95
CA ALA A 154 25.94 -0.03 -12.41
C ALA A 154 26.68 -0.81 -13.52
N GLY A 155 26.04 -1.08 -14.63
CA GLY A 155 26.65 -1.73 -15.80
C GLY A 155 27.78 -0.91 -16.40
N TYR A 156 27.59 0.40 -16.56
CA TYR A 156 28.65 1.29 -17.02
C TYR A 156 29.83 1.38 -16.05
N ASP A 157 29.54 1.40 -14.75
CA ASP A 157 30.59 1.40 -13.73
C ASP A 157 31.43 0.11 -13.81
N VAL A 158 30.78 -1.05 -13.87
CA VAL A 158 31.46 -2.34 -14.07
C VAL A 158 32.28 -2.36 -15.38
N ALA A 159 31.71 -1.89 -16.48
CA ALA A 159 32.39 -1.84 -17.77
C ALA A 159 33.68 -1.01 -17.70
N SER A 160 33.67 0.10 -16.98
CA SER A 160 34.81 1.00 -16.81
C SER A 160 36.03 0.35 -16.14
N MET A 161 35.81 -0.65 -15.26
CA MET A 161 36.85 -1.29 -14.46
C MET A 161 37.04 -2.77 -14.73
N SER A 162 36.26 -3.37 -15.62
CA SER A 162 36.17 -4.82 -15.83
C SER A 162 37.47 -5.54 -16.23
N ARG A 163 38.44 -4.80 -16.81
CA ARG A 163 39.75 -5.39 -17.20
C ARG A 163 40.59 -5.81 -16.01
N THR A 164 40.52 -5.07 -14.94
CA THR A 164 41.48 -5.21 -13.81
C THR A 164 40.77 -5.43 -12.46
N SER A 165 39.48 -5.15 -12.34
CA SER A 165 38.77 -5.18 -11.07
C SER A 165 37.43 -5.91 -11.20
N THR A 166 36.34 -5.29 -10.75
CA THR A 166 34.98 -5.85 -10.68
C THR A 166 34.45 -6.20 -12.05
N LYS A 167 33.94 -7.42 -12.20
CA LYS A 167 33.42 -7.94 -13.48
C LYS A 167 31.92 -8.27 -13.43
N ILE A 168 31.35 -8.33 -12.24
CA ILE A 168 29.97 -8.75 -12.02
C ILE A 168 29.32 -7.78 -11.03
N PHE A 169 28.12 -7.37 -11.36
CA PHE A 169 27.20 -6.69 -10.45
C PHE A 169 25.90 -7.48 -10.36
N VAL A 170 25.37 -7.67 -9.18
CA VAL A 170 24.11 -8.37 -8.95
C VAL A 170 23.14 -7.44 -8.23
N LEU A 171 22.02 -7.17 -8.84
CA LEU A 171 20.92 -6.40 -8.25
C LEU A 171 19.79 -7.35 -7.83
N GLU A 172 19.59 -7.49 -6.53
CA GLU A 172 18.41 -8.17 -6.00
C GLU A 172 17.22 -7.21 -5.99
N VAL A 173 16.11 -7.65 -6.57
CA VAL A 173 14.86 -6.88 -6.64
C VAL A 173 13.71 -7.64 -6.01
N MET A 174 12.62 -6.94 -5.69
CA MET A 174 11.40 -7.56 -5.18
C MET A 174 10.70 -8.41 -6.26
N GLY A 175 9.76 -9.26 -5.81
CA GLY A 175 9.02 -10.15 -6.71
C GLY A 175 9.34 -11.62 -6.45
N ARG A 176 9.06 -12.10 -5.23
CA ARG A 176 9.37 -13.45 -4.76
C ARG A 176 8.82 -14.56 -5.65
N HIS A 177 7.64 -14.36 -6.23
CA HIS A 177 6.95 -15.31 -7.10
C HIS A 177 6.60 -14.74 -8.47
N ALA A 178 6.95 -13.48 -8.73
CA ALA A 178 6.72 -12.79 -9.99
C ALA A 178 8.02 -12.17 -10.50
N GLY A 179 8.32 -12.37 -11.76
CA GLY A 179 9.56 -11.92 -12.40
C GLY A 179 9.49 -10.56 -13.10
N TRP A 180 8.40 -9.80 -12.94
CA TRP A 180 8.17 -8.58 -13.70
C TRP A 180 9.20 -7.49 -13.48
N ILE A 181 9.61 -7.26 -12.22
CA ILE A 181 10.64 -6.25 -11.89
C ILE A 181 12.00 -6.70 -12.42
N THR A 182 12.32 -7.99 -12.27
CA THR A 182 13.56 -8.57 -12.84
C THR A 182 13.58 -8.44 -14.35
N ALA A 183 12.47 -8.75 -15.03
CA ALA A 183 12.35 -8.60 -16.46
C ALA A 183 12.52 -7.14 -16.92
N ALA A 184 12.03 -6.20 -16.13
CA ALA A 184 12.20 -4.76 -16.41
C ALA A 184 13.68 -4.32 -16.41
N CYS A 185 14.55 -5.00 -15.65
CA CYS A 185 16.00 -4.75 -15.71
C CYS A 185 16.57 -4.98 -17.11
N GLY A 186 15.96 -5.88 -17.90
CA GLY A 186 16.34 -6.16 -19.29
C GLY A 186 16.19 -4.95 -20.23
N LEU A 187 15.33 -4.00 -19.90
CA LEU A 187 15.19 -2.75 -20.65
C LEU A 187 16.47 -1.89 -20.65
N ALA A 188 17.37 -2.15 -19.70
CA ALA A 188 18.68 -1.50 -19.67
C ALA A 188 19.57 -1.88 -20.87
N SER A 189 19.37 -3.07 -21.45
CA SER A 189 20.19 -3.61 -22.55
C SER A 189 19.87 -3.03 -23.93
N GLU A 190 18.71 -2.42 -24.11
CA GLU A 190 18.26 -1.93 -25.44
C GLU A 190 19.10 -0.78 -26.03
N ASN A 191 20.09 -0.26 -25.28
CA ASN A 191 21.00 0.79 -25.74
C ASN A 191 22.49 0.53 -25.37
N VAL A 192 22.85 -0.70 -25.05
CA VAL A 192 24.24 -1.09 -24.74
C VAL A 192 24.80 -2.00 -25.83
N GLY A 193 24.07 -2.16 -26.91
CA GLY A 193 24.46 -2.97 -28.04
C GLY A 193 24.94 -2.10 -29.20
N GLU A 194 26.19 -1.79 -29.22
CA GLU A 194 27.11 -1.78 -30.40
C GLU A 194 28.54 -1.73 -29.92
#